data_03661f2dac51c1ba025f167021406d8a
#
_entry.id   03661f2dac51c1ba025f167021406d8a
#
_cell.length_a   1.000
_cell.length_b   1.000
_cell.length_c   1.000
_cell.angle_alpha   90.00
_cell.angle_beta   90.00
_cell.angle_gamma   90.00
#
_symmetry.space_group_name_H-M   'P 1'
#
loop_
_entity.id
_entity.type
_entity.pdbx_description
1 polymer ?
#
loop_
_entity_poly.entity_id
_entity_poly.type
_entity_poly.pdbx_seq_one_letter_code
_entity_poly.pdbx_strand_id
1 'polypeptide(L)'
;MEHIAQIEQQIADWITMHLTIVILIGVGLVLTVVSRGVQLRLFPEMVRTVLGSRKGADGGISSFQAFAISLAARVGIGNVFGVAAALMFGGPGAIFWMWVVALVGMATAFFEATLAQIFKVKHSDGSFRGGPAYYIKRGMKNRVLANVFAVITVVTCGIVITSVQSNAIAGTLTSAFGEAAKQPLPGAGGFSAAQLTVAGLIFVFSAMVIFGGIRTVARVTEWMAPIMATVYVIMVAIVCLMNITQFGTVLGQIFTSAFSADATVGGLGGGIIAAMINGTKRGLFSNEAGQGTAPNAAATATLSHPVRQGLIQSLGVFIDTIVVCTATAFVILIAGEQVWGGADVNPSNLTTLAVANELGAWTVVPMAILIFVLAYSSIIAAYVYSDTNMSFVFGDARWASWTVRVVCVASATIGALLTLDVVWNAVDIAMAVMTITNLVALVFLARWVLGALRDYEGQRRGGVAEPVFVGEKNPLLPGDVPGSVWKRPKQKKK
;
A
#
# COMPACT_ATOMS: atom_id res chain seq x y z
N MET A 1 -16.32 12.79 21.71
CA MET A 1 -15.52 12.07 20.69
C MET A 1 -16.36 11.69 19.48
N GLU A 2 -17.58 11.19 19.65
CA GLU A 2 -18.48 10.83 18.54
C GLU A 2 -18.73 11.98 17.54
N HIS A 3 -18.96 13.19 18.04
CA HIS A 3 -19.19 14.36 17.18
C HIS A 3 -17.96 14.74 16.31
N ILE A 4 -16.75 14.56 16.85
CA ILE A 4 -15.50 14.81 16.10
C ILE A 4 -15.34 13.72 15.01
N ALA A 5 -15.57 12.47 15.35
CA ALA A 5 -15.49 11.36 14.40
C ALA A 5 -16.51 11.51 13.25
N GLN A 6 -17.72 12.01 13.54
CA GLN A 6 -18.73 12.30 12.51
C GLN A 6 -18.30 13.42 11.56
N ILE A 7 -17.71 14.51 12.09
CA ILE A 7 -17.19 15.61 11.27
C ILE A 7 -16.03 15.13 10.40
N GLU A 8 -15.10 14.38 10.97
CA GLU A 8 -13.96 13.78 10.23
C GLU A 8 -14.45 12.88 9.10
N GLN A 9 -15.46 12.03 9.37
CA GLN A 9 -16.03 11.16 8.34
C GLN A 9 -16.70 11.97 7.22
N GLN A 10 -17.48 12.99 7.53
CA GLN A 10 -18.11 13.86 6.54
C GLN A 10 -17.05 14.55 5.65
N ILE A 11 -15.97 15.06 6.25
CA ILE A 11 -14.86 15.67 5.53
C ILE A 11 -14.18 14.64 4.63
N ALA A 12 -13.87 13.45 5.13
CA ALA A 12 -13.25 12.37 4.39
C ALA A 12 -14.11 11.93 3.20
N ASP A 13 -15.42 11.80 3.39
CA ASP A 13 -16.39 11.43 2.33
C ASP A 13 -16.49 12.52 1.27
N TRP A 14 -16.57 13.79 1.69
CA TRP A 14 -16.63 14.92 0.76
C TRP A 14 -15.35 15.02 -0.10
N ILE A 15 -14.16 14.96 0.53
CA ILE A 15 -12.88 14.99 -0.18
C ILE A 15 -12.79 13.79 -1.14
N THR A 16 -13.19 12.61 -0.70
CA THR A 16 -13.12 11.39 -1.53
C THR A 16 -14.04 11.51 -2.73
N MET A 17 -15.30 11.90 -2.53
CA MET A 17 -16.30 12.01 -3.60
C MET A 17 -15.95 13.06 -4.64
N HIS A 18 -15.56 14.25 -4.20
CA HIS A 18 -15.42 15.40 -5.10
C HIS A 18 -14.01 15.60 -5.66
N LEU A 19 -13.00 15.11 -4.96
CA LEU A 19 -11.61 15.32 -5.36
C LEU A 19 -10.88 14.01 -5.63
N THR A 20 -10.82 13.08 -4.65
CA THR A 20 -9.95 11.90 -4.76
C THR A 20 -10.40 10.98 -5.89
N ILE A 21 -11.69 10.65 -5.98
CA ILE A 21 -12.22 9.76 -7.05
C ILE A 21 -11.96 10.37 -8.42
N VAL A 22 -12.33 11.64 -8.60
CA VAL A 22 -12.23 12.32 -9.89
C VAL A 22 -10.77 12.42 -10.34
N ILE A 23 -9.88 12.86 -9.43
CA ILE A 23 -8.47 13.05 -9.75
C ILE A 23 -7.77 11.70 -9.93
N LEU A 24 -8.03 10.72 -9.05
CA LEU A 24 -7.38 9.40 -9.11
C LEU A 24 -7.74 8.65 -10.39
N ILE A 25 -9.03 8.53 -10.67
CA ILE A 25 -9.51 7.84 -11.88
C ILE A 25 -9.14 8.64 -13.12
N GLY A 26 -9.36 9.96 -13.12
CA GLY A 26 -9.06 10.83 -14.26
C GLY A 26 -7.57 10.82 -14.62
N VAL A 27 -6.68 11.03 -13.65
CA VAL A 27 -5.23 10.97 -13.88
C VAL A 27 -4.80 9.56 -14.28
N GLY A 28 -5.31 8.52 -13.59
CA GLY A 28 -4.98 7.13 -13.92
C GLY A 28 -5.37 6.76 -15.36
N LEU A 29 -6.53 7.21 -15.84
CA LEU A 29 -6.96 7.06 -17.23
C LEU A 29 -6.06 7.84 -18.20
N VAL A 30 -5.74 9.09 -17.91
CA VAL A 30 -4.82 9.89 -18.72
C VAL A 30 -3.46 9.19 -18.83
N LEU A 31 -2.88 8.73 -17.70
CA LEU A 31 -1.60 8.03 -17.68
C LEU A 31 -1.68 6.69 -18.44
N THR A 32 -2.81 5.99 -18.35
CA THR A 32 -3.08 4.78 -19.15
C THR A 32 -3.06 5.07 -20.64
N VAL A 33 -3.77 6.10 -21.07
CA VAL A 33 -3.87 6.46 -22.50
C VAL A 33 -2.51 6.93 -23.05
N VAL A 34 -1.82 7.86 -22.36
CA VAL A 34 -0.55 8.39 -22.85
C VAL A 34 0.58 7.36 -22.86
N SER A 35 0.52 6.36 -21.98
CA SER A 35 1.45 5.22 -21.97
C SER A 35 1.02 4.06 -22.88
N ARG A 36 -0.10 4.21 -23.62
CA ARG A 36 -0.70 3.19 -24.48
C ARG A 36 -1.02 1.89 -23.71
N GLY A 37 -1.64 2.04 -22.55
CA GLY A 37 -2.04 0.90 -21.73
C GLY A 37 -0.84 0.11 -21.20
N VAL A 38 0.17 0.76 -20.65
CA VAL A 38 1.41 0.12 -20.17
C VAL A 38 1.15 -1.08 -19.27
N GLN A 39 0.15 -0.99 -18.40
CA GLN A 39 -0.23 -2.04 -17.45
C GLN A 39 -0.78 -3.31 -18.12
N LEU A 40 -1.44 -3.18 -19.26
CA LEU A 40 -1.96 -4.32 -20.03
C LEU A 40 -0.92 -4.82 -21.02
N ARG A 41 -0.33 -3.92 -21.79
CA ARG A 41 0.60 -4.24 -22.87
C ARG A 41 1.90 -4.84 -22.38
N LEU A 42 2.43 -4.39 -21.24
CA LEU A 42 3.67 -4.88 -20.66
C LEU A 42 3.45 -5.84 -19.48
N PHE A 43 2.25 -6.37 -19.30
CA PHE A 43 1.96 -7.30 -18.20
C PHE A 43 2.89 -8.54 -18.19
N PRO A 44 3.15 -9.24 -19.33
CA PRO A 44 4.10 -10.34 -19.35
C PRO A 44 5.53 -9.92 -18.96
N GLU A 45 5.94 -8.69 -19.33
CA GLU A 45 7.25 -8.15 -18.98
C GLU A 45 7.33 -7.80 -17.48
N MET A 46 6.21 -7.37 -16.86
CA MET A 46 6.11 -7.16 -15.41
C MET A 46 6.41 -8.44 -14.65
N VAL A 47 5.75 -9.55 -15.03
CA VAL A 47 5.96 -10.86 -14.41
C VAL A 47 7.40 -11.31 -14.58
N ARG A 48 7.95 -11.23 -15.80
CA ARG A 48 9.34 -11.60 -16.09
C ARG A 48 10.33 -10.76 -15.27
N THR A 49 10.08 -9.45 -15.13
CA THR A 49 10.94 -8.53 -14.40
C THR A 49 10.97 -8.84 -12.91
N VAL A 50 9.83 -9.20 -12.31
CA VAL A 50 9.76 -9.61 -10.89
C VAL A 50 10.53 -10.91 -10.66
N LEU A 51 10.33 -11.92 -11.52
CA LEU A 51 11.03 -13.21 -11.39
C LEU A 51 12.56 -13.06 -11.50
N GLY A 52 13.05 -12.10 -12.30
CA GLY A 52 14.49 -11.81 -12.46
C GLY A 52 15.05 -10.78 -11.46
N SER A 53 14.25 -10.24 -10.53
CA SER A 53 14.61 -9.05 -9.74
C SER A 53 15.47 -9.28 -8.49
N ARG A 54 15.76 -10.54 -8.13
CA ARG A 54 16.57 -10.91 -6.95
C ARG A 54 18.08 -10.71 -7.14
N LYS A 55 18.56 -10.65 -8.38
CA LYS A 55 19.99 -10.56 -8.73
C LYS A 55 20.45 -9.11 -8.92
N GLY A 56 21.75 -8.82 -8.72
CA GLY A 56 22.39 -7.59 -9.22
C GLY A 56 22.41 -6.39 -8.28
N ALA A 57 22.45 -6.59 -6.97
CA ALA A 57 22.46 -5.46 -6.01
C ALA A 57 23.85 -5.07 -5.46
N ASP A 58 24.94 -5.76 -5.77
CA ASP A 58 26.33 -5.47 -5.35
C ASP A 58 26.45 -4.72 -3.98
N GLY A 59 25.85 -5.32 -2.92
CA GLY A 59 25.82 -4.73 -1.57
C GLY A 59 24.74 -3.69 -1.30
N GLY A 60 23.90 -3.34 -2.31
CA GLY A 60 22.73 -2.47 -2.18
C GLY A 60 21.42 -3.24 -1.91
N ILE A 61 20.29 -2.53 -2.00
CA ILE A 61 18.95 -3.13 -1.93
C ILE A 61 18.56 -3.61 -3.35
N SER A 62 18.20 -4.89 -3.49
CA SER A 62 17.78 -5.44 -4.77
C SER A 62 16.41 -4.90 -5.21
N SER A 63 16.09 -5.03 -6.49
CA SER A 63 14.76 -4.66 -6.99
C SER A 63 13.65 -5.47 -6.32
N PHE A 64 13.92 -6.74 -6.00
CA PHE A 64 12.98 -7.59 -5.29
C PHE A 64 12.80 -7.17 -3.82
N GLN A 65 13.88 -6.81 -3.13
CA GLN A 65 13.80 -6.29 -1.75
C GLN A 65 13.01 -4.98 -1.68
N ALA A 66 13.25 -4.05 -2.59
CA ALA A 66 12.46 -2.81 -2.68
C ALA A 66 10.98 -3.07 -3.01
N PHE A 67 10.71 -4.06 -3.87
CA PHE A 67 9.36 -4.55 -4.12
C PHE A 67 8.73 -5.19 -2.88
N ALA A 68 9.47 -6.02 -2.17
CA ALA A 68 9.00 -6.68 -0.95
C ALA A 68 8.65 -5.68 0.16
N ILE A 69 9.40 -4.57 0.31
CA ILE A 69 9.04 -3.49 1.23
C ILE A 69 7.70 -2.88 0.84
N SER A 70 7.49 -2.53 -0.42
CA SER A 70 6.23 -1.95 -0.87
C SER A 70 5.08 -2.95 -0.90
N LEU A 71 5.34 -4.23 -1.18
CA LEU A 71 4.35 -5.30 -1.10
C LEU A 71 3.92 -5.54 0.36
N ALA A 72 4.87 -5.50 1.29
CA ALA A 72 4.62 -5.62 2.73
C ALA A 72 3.76 -4.46 3.30
N ALA A 73 3.87 -3.26 2.70
CA ALA A 73 3.00 -2.15 3.04
C ALA A 73 1.58 -2.33 2.49
N ARG A 74 1.46 -2.77 1.24
CA ARG A 74 0.19 -2.97 0.53
C ARG A 74 -0.57 -4.17 1.06
N VAL A 75 0.04 -5.36 1.02
CA VAL A 75 -0.58 -6.60 1.51
C VAL A 75 -0.57 -6.61 3.04
N GLY A 76 -1.48 -5.86 3.62
CA GLY A 76 -1.64 -5.63 5.05
C GLY A 76 -3.10 -5.75 5.47
N ILE A 77 -3.49 -4.98 6.49
CA ILE A 77 -4.89 -4.98 6.93
C ILE A 77 -5.85 -4.43 5.86
N GLY A 78 -5.36 -3.66 4.89
CA GLY A 78 -6.18 -3.16 3.78
C GLY A 78 -6.87 -4.29 3.01
N ASN A 79 -6.20 -5.41 2.82
CA ASN A 79 -6.74 -6.58 2.12
C ASN A 79 -7.73 -7.40 2.96
N VAL A 80 -7.74 -7.23 4.27
CA VAL A 80 -8.60 -7.98 5.21
C VAL A 80 -9.68 -7.05 5.75
N PHE A 81 -9.32 -6.06 6.56
CA PHE A 81 -10.28 -5.12 7.15
C PHE A 81 -10.79 -4.09 6.14
N GLY A 82 -9.92 -3.63 5.23
CA GLY A 82 -10.31 -2.70 4.17
C GLY A 82 -11.39 -3.30 3.27
N VAL A 83 -11.23 -4.55 2.85
CA VAL A 83 -12.24 -5.26 2.06
C VAL A 83 -13.51 -5.50 2.86
N ALA A 84 -13.40 -5.92 4.12
CA ALA A 84 -14.54 -6.08 5.02
C ALA A 84 -15.32 -4.76 5.17
N ALA A 85 -14.62 -3.64 5.41
CA ALA A 85 -15.22 -2.32 5.49
C ALA A 85 -15.84 -1.87 4.16
N ALA A 86 -15.20 -2.16 3.02
CA ALA A 86 -15.75 -1.87 1.70
C ALA A 86 -17.09 -2.57 1.48
N LEU A 87 -17.19 -3.85 1.86
CA LEU A 87 -18.43 -4.63 1.77
C LEU A 87 -19.48 -4.15 2.76
N MET A 88 -19.13 -3.89 4.02
CA MET A 88 -20.08 -3.45 5.05
C MET A 88 -20.66 -2.06 4.77
N PHE A 89 -19.85 -1.13 4.27
CA PHE A 89 -20.29 0.26 4.07
C PHE A 89 -20.64 0.61 2.61
N GLY A 90 -20.19 -0.17 1.66
CA GLY A 90 -20.42 0.06 0.24
C GLY A 90 -21.12 -1.09 -0.49
N GLY A 91 -21.42 -2.19 0.20
CA GLY A 91 -22.00 -3.39 -0.40
C GLY A 91 -21.06 -4.14 -1.34
N PRO A 92 -21.51 -5.24 -1.96
CA PRO A 92 -20.72 -6.05 -2.89
C PRO A 92 -20.15 -5.24 -4.06
N GLY A 93 -20.86 -4.20 -4.51
CA GLY A 93 -20.44 -3.32 -5.61
C GLY A 93 -19.17 -2.52 -5.31
N ALA A 94 -18.81 -2.33 -4.04
CA ALA A 94 -17.55 -1.66 -3.68
C ALA A 94 -16.32 -2.42 -4.23
N ILE A 95 -16.40 -3.74 -4.36
CA ILE A 95 -15.32 -4.56 -4.93
C ILE A 95 -15.07 -4.24 -6.40
N PHE A 96 -16.12 -4.01 -7.18
CA PHE A 96 -15.99 -3.55 -8.56
C PHE A 96 -15.21 -2.22 -8.64
N TRP A 97 -15.54 -1.27 -7.77
CA TRP A 97 -14.83 0.01 -7.75
C TRP A 97 -13.38 -0.11 -7.23
N MET A 98 -13.09 -1.06 -6.34
CA MET A 98 -11.71 -1.42 -6.00
C MET A 98 -10.94 -1.92 -7.23
N TRP A 99 -11.57 -2.76 -8.10
CA TRP A 99 -10.94 -3.21 -9.34
C TRP A 99 -10.67 -2.07 -10.32
N VAL A 100 -11.61 -1.14 -10.47
CA VAL A 100 -11.43 0.05 -11.30
C VAL A 100 -10.23 0.87 -10.82
N VAL A 101 -10.16 1.16 -9.51
CA VAL A 101 -9.05 1.88 -8.89
C VAL A 101 -7.72 1.13 -9.08
N ALA A 102 -7.71 -0.19 -8.94
CA ALA A 102 -6.50 -0.99 -9.16
C ALA A 102 -6.02 -0.95 -10.61
N LEU A 103 -6.92 -1.13 -11.58
CA LEU A 103 -6.56 -1.12 -13.01
C LEU A 103 -5.96 0.22 -13.46
N VAL A 104 -6.57 1.35 -13.05
CA VAL A 104 -6.00 2.67 -13.34
C VAL A 104 -4.77 2.94 -12.47
N GLY A 105 -4.79 2.43 -11.23
CA GLY A 105 -3.71 2.50 -10.27
C GLY A 105 -2.42 1.79 -10.71
N MET A 106 -2.52 0.73 -11.49
CA MET A 106 -1.35 0.08 -12.09
C MET A 106 -0.54 1.05 -12.97
N ALA A 107 -1.20 1.92 -13.74
CA ALA A 107 -0.52 2.94 -14.52
C ALA A 107 0.10 4.01 -13.62
N THR A 108 -0.63 4.51 -12.60
CA THR A 108 -0.07 5.49 -11.66
C THR A 108 1.14 4.95 -10.93
N ALA A 109 1.08 3.73 -10.39
CA ALA A 109 2.20 3.07 -9.72
C ALA A 109 3.42 2.88 -10.63
N PHE A 110 3.20 2.57 -11.91
CA PHE A 110 4.27 2.54 -12.91
C PHE A 110 4.97 3.90 -13.03
N PHE A 111 4.19 4.98 -13.15
CA PHE A 111 4.74 6.33 -13.26
C PHE A 111 5.45 6.78 -11.98
N GLU A 112 4.86 6.57 -10.81
CA GLU A 112 5.42 6.90 -9.51
C GLU A 112 6.79 6.25 -9.30
N ALA A 113 6.87 4.94 -9.48
CA ALA A 113 8.08 4.19 -9.22
C ALA A 113 9.17 4.50 -10.25
N THR A 114 8.80 4.72 -11.50
CA THR A 114 9.74 5.15 -12.55
C THR A 114 10.31 6.53 -12.23
N LEU A 115 9.48 7.51 -11.84
CA LEU A 115 9.93 8.84 -11.42
C LEU A 115 10.83 8.77 -10.17
N ALA A 116 10.44 7.98 -9.18
CA ALA A 116 11.22 7.79 -7.97
C ALA A 116 12.63 7.28 -8.29
N GLN A 117 12.77 6.40 -9.25
CA GLN A 117 14.05 5.89 -9.73
C GLN A 117 14.81 6.93 -10.57
N ILE A 118 14.15 7.68 -11.46
CA ILE A 118 14.82 8.72 -12.27
C ILE A 118 15.46 9.77 -11.34
N PHE A 119 14.74 10.23 -10.31
CA PHE A 119 15.16 11.34 -9.46
C PHE A 119 15.78 10.92 -8.12
N LYS A 120 16.11 9.63 -7.93
CA LYS A 120 16.74 9.13 -6.69
C LYS A 120 18.11 9.74 -6.43
N VAL A 121 18.49 9.73 -5.16
CA VAL A 121 19.79 10.22 -4.69
C VAL A 121 20.52 9.12 -3.95
N LYS A 122 21.85 9.17 -3.94
CA LYS A 122 22.68 8.31 -3.10
C LYS A 122 22.72 8.87 -1.69
N HIS A 123 22.48 8.02 -0.71
CA HIS A 123 22.54 8.31 0.72
C HIS A 123 23.93 7.96 1.28
N SER A 124 24.29 8.50 2.45
CA SER A 124 25.59 8.28 3.09
C SER A 124 25.87 6.83 3.44
N ASP A 125 24.82 6.03 3.71
CA ASP A 125 24.92 4.60 4.00
C ASP A 125 25.14 3.72 2.74
N GLY A 126 25.27 4.35 1.56
CA GLY A 126 25.44 3.68 0.27
C GLY A 126 24.13 3.20 -0.38
N SER A 127 22.99 3.32 0.28
CA SER A 127 21.67 3.05 -0.29
C SER A 127 21.16 4.23 -1.11
N PHE A 128 19.99 4.06 -1.73
CA PHE A 128 19.31 5.15 -2.45
C PHE A 128 18.10 5.64 -1.67
N ARG A 129 17.77 6.92 -1.86
CA ARG A 129 16.53 7.55 -1.39
C ARG A 129 15.87 8.27 -2.56
N GLY A 130 14.54 8.29 -2.58
CA GLY A 130 13.74 8.96 -3.60
C GLY A 130 12.27 8.94 -3.23
N GLY A 131 11.40 9.20 -4.18
CA GLY A 131 9.96 9.29 -3.98
C GLY A 131 9.42 10.68 -4.32
N PRO A 132 8.14 10.98 -3.99
CA PRO A 132 7.49 12.21 -4.41
C PRO A 132 8.23 13.49 -4.01
N ALA A 133 8.67 13.61 -2.77
CA ALA A 133 9.42 14.79 -2.34
C ALA A 133 10.64 15.06 -3.23
N TYR A 134 11.35 14.00 -3.62
CA TYR A 134 12.55 14.11 -4.45
C TYR A 134 12.22 14.51 -5.88
N TYR A 135 11.21 13.88 -6.53
CA TYR A 135 10.89 14.25 -7.91
C TYR A 135 10.10 15.56 -8.01
N ILE A 136 9.32 15.97 -7.00
CA ILE A 136 8.74 17.31 -6.94
C ILE A 136 9.84 18.38 -6.85
N LYS A 137 10.83 18.19 -5.93
CA LYS A 137 11.95 19.14 -5.79
C LYS A 137 12.80 19.23 -7.04
N ARG A 138 13.18 18.08 -7.63
CA ARG A 138 14.17 18.01 -8.72
C ARG A 138 13.54 18.12 -10.10
N GLY A 139 12.38 17.52 -10.30
CA GLY A 139 11.67 17.49 -11.59
C GLY A 139 10.78 18.72 -11.81
N MET A 140 9.95 19.08 -10.81
CA MET A 140 9.10 20.27 -10.86
C MET A 140 9.81 21.55 -10.38
N LYS A 141 11.00 21.42 -9.76
CA LYS A 141 11.75 22.54 -9.15
C LYS A 141 10.97 23.27 -8.05
N ASN A 142 9.98 22.63 -7.42
CA ASN A 142 9.17 23.21 -6.35
C ASN A 142 9.60 22.64 -4.98
N ARG A 143 10.43 23.42 -4.25
CA ARG A 143 10.96 23.02 -2.95
C ARG A 143 9.88 23.08 -1.86
N VAL A 144 8.96 24.04 -1.93
CA VAL A 144 7.92 24.22 -0.90
C VAL A 144 6.97 23.03 -0.93
N LEU A 145 6.41 22.69 -2.09
CA LEU A 145 5.52 21.55 -2.26
C LEU A 145 6.20 20.23 -1.87
N ALA A 146 7.49 20.08 -2.22
CA ALA A 146 8.26 18.91 -1.85
C ALA A 146 8.42 18.75 -0.32
N ASN A 147 8.70 19.84 0.41
CA ASN A 147 8.80 19.81 1.86
C ASN A 147 7.44 19.54 2.51
N VAL A 148 6.37 20.15 2.02
CA VAL A 148 4.99 19.90 2.50
C VAL A 148 4.65 18.43 2.32
N PHE A 149 4.88 17.86 1.14
CA PHE A 149 4.65 16.43 0.89
C PHE A 149 5.46 15.54 1.85
N ALA A 150 6.75 15.85 2.05
CA ALA A 150 7.61 15.07 2.93
C ALA A 150 7.11 15.07 4.38
N VAL A 151 6.71 16.24 4.91
CA VAL A 151 6.18 16.34 6.29
C VAL A 151 4.87 15.58 6.42
N ILE A 152 3.94 15.73 5.47
CA ILE A 152 2.67 14.98 5.47
C ILE A 152 2.96 13.48 5.44
N THR A 153 3.90 13.01 4.60
CA THR A 153 4.26 11.59 4.53
C THR A 153 4.84 11.08 5.85
N VAL A 154 5.71 11.85 6.52
CA VAL A 154 6.27 11.45 7.82
C VAL A 154 5.18 11.29 8.87
N VAL A 155 4.23 12.22 8.93
CA VAL A 155 3.10 12.15 9.88
C VAL A 155 2.16 11.00 9.51
N THR A 156 1.75 10.93 8.26
CA THR A 156 0.79 9.90 7.79
C THR A 156 1.36 8.49 7.97
N CYS A 157 2.56 8.22 7.48
CA CYS A 157 3.15 6.89 7.55
C CYS A 157 3.69 6.57 8.93
N GLY A 158 4.44 7.52 9.55
CA GLY A 158 5.13 7.29 10.83
C GLY A 158 4.20 7.25 12.04
N ILE A 159 3.06 7.90 11.97
CA ILE A 159 2.11 7.99 13.08
C ILE A 159 0.78 7.32 12.73
N VAL A 160 0.07 7.85 11.72
CA VAL A 160 -1.33 7.48 11.48
C VAL A 160 -1.46 6.04 10.97
N ILE A 161 -0.81 5.70 9.83
CA ILE A 161 -0.85 4.33 9.26
C ILE A 161 -0.29 3.32 10.26
N THR A 162 0.82 3.64 10.92
CA THR A 162 1.43 2.77 11.91
C THR A 162 0.47 2.49 13.07
N SER A 163 -0.28 3.50 13.54
CA SER A 163 -1.29 3.34 14.59
C SER A 163 -2.49 2.51 14.15
N VAL A 164 -2.98 2.70 12.90
CA VAL A 164 -4.08 1.88 12.34
C VAL A 164 -3.70 0.41 12.27
N GLN A 165 -2.49 0.11 11.77
CA GLN A 165 -2.04 -1.26 11.65
C GLN A 165 -1.94 -1.96 13.02
N SER A 166 -1.38 -1.28 14.01
CA SER A 166 -1.26 -1.85 15.37
C SER A 166 -2.59 -1.94 16.11
N ASN A 167 -3.51 -1.00 15.89
CA ASN A 167 -4.87 -1.07 16.40
C ASN A 167 -5.61 -2.32 15.86
N ALA A 168 -5.47 -2.57 14.56
CA ALA A 168 -6.02 -3.76 13.94
C ALA A 168 -5.46 -5.07 14.50
N ILE A 169 -4.15 -5.14 14.77
CA ILE A 169 -3.53 -6.27 15.46
C ILE A 169 -4.18 -6.49 16.83
N ALA A 170 -4.29 -5.42 17.62
CA ALA A 170 -4.84 -5.49 18.96
C ALA A 170 -6.32 -5.94 18.93
N GLY A 171 -7.12 -5.38 18.04
CA GLY A 171 -8.53 -5.76 17.88
C GLY A 171 -8.71 -7.22 17.49
N THR A 172 -7.93 -7.70 16.52
CA THR A 172 -8.00 -9.10 16.05
C THR A 172 -7.57 -10.10 17.13
N LEU A 173 -6.43 -9.87 17.77
CA LEU A 173 -5.93 -10.78 18.81
C LEU A 173 -6.83 -10.78 20.04
N THR A 174 -7.31 -9.61 20.49
CA THR A 174 -8.25 -9.54 21.61
C THR A 174 -9.56 -10.27 21.30
N SER A 175 -10.07 -10.15 20.07
CA SER A 175 -11.27 -10.88 19.64
C SER A 175 -11.05 -12.38 19.56
N ALA A 176 -9.86 -12.85 19.13
CA ALA A 176 -9.54 -14.25 19.02
C ALA A 176 -9.42 -14.95 20.39
N PHE A 177 -9.06 -14.23 21.44
CA PHE A 177 -8.96 -14.76 22.81
C PHE A 177 -10.27 -14.68 23.60
N GLY A 178 -11.35 -14.17 23.00
CA GLY A 178 -12.70 -14.13 23.56
C GLY A 178 -12.93 -12.99 24.60
N GLU A 179 -14.12 -12.98 25.19
CA GLU A 179 -14.58 -11.86 26.06
C GLU A 179 -13.73 -11.69 27.34
N ALA A 180 -13.15 -12.77 27.88
CA ALA A 180 -12.26 -12.67 29.04
C ALA A 180 -11.01 -11.81 28.77
N ALA A 181 -10.53 -11.79 27.51
CA ALA A 181 -9.38 -11.01 27.11
C ALA A 181 -9.68 -9.49 26.97
N LYS A 182 -10.95 -9.14 26.89
CA LYS A 182 -11.41 -7.74 26.80
C LYS A 182 -11.59 -7.05 28.17
N GLN A 183 -11.59 -7.83 29.26
CA GLN A 183 -11.82 -7.27 30.60
C GLN A 183 -10.66 -6.37 31.03
N PRO A 184 -10.93 -5.13 31.47
CA PRO A 184 -9.91 -4.21 31.95
C PRO A 184 -9.20 -4.76 33.20
N LEU A 185 -7.88 -4.59 33.25
CA LEU A 185 -7.13 -4.90 34.46
C LEU A 185 -7.32 -3.80 35.52
N PRO A 186 -7.50 -4.16 36.80
CA PRO A 186 -7.55 -3.19 37.90
C PRO A 186 -6.26 -2.33 37.91
N GLY A 187 -6.41 -1.01 37.91
CA GLY A 187 -5.28 -0.07 37.94
C GLY A 187 -4.55 0.18 36.59
N ALA A 188 -4.99 -0.44 35.50
CA ALA A 188 -4.34 -0.31 34.18
C ALA A 188 -5.00 0.76 33.27
N GLY A 189 -5.67 1.75 33.82
CA GLY A 189 -6.26 2.85 33.04
C GLY A 189 -7.35 2.43 32.04
N GLY A 190 -8.04 1.31 32.29
CA GLY A 190 -9.08 0.77 31.42
C GLY A 190 -8.61 -0.23 30.36
N PHE A 191 -7.30 -0.52 30.29
CA PHE A 191 -6.76 -1.48 29.33
C PHE A 191 -6.81 -2.92 29.85
N SER A 192 -7.06 -3.86 28.92
CA SER A 192 -7.04 -5.30 29.24
C SER A 192 -5.61 -5.86 29.23
N ALA A 193 -5.41 -7.02 29.89
CA ALA A 193 -4.13 -7.73 29.84
C ALA A 193 -3.71 -8.08 28.42
N ALA A 194 -4.67 -8.48 27.58
CA ALA A 194 -4.42 -8.83 26.18
C ALA A 194 -3.94 -7.60 25.39
N GLN A 195 -4.59 -6.45 25.54
CA GLN A 195 -4.16 -5.21 24.86
C GLN A 195 -2.74 -4.80 25.25
N LEU A 196 -2.40 -4.83 26.54
CA LEU A 196 -1.07 -4.49 27.01
C LEU A 196 0.00 -5.48 26.52
N THR A 197 -0.34 -6.78 26.49
CA THR A 197 0.55 -7.83 25.97
C THR A 197 0.81 -7.61 24.47
N VAL A 198 -0.24 -7.35 23.70
CA VAL A 198 -0.11 -7.07 22.25
C VAL A 198 0.71 -5.82 22.00
N ALA A 199 0.45 -4.73 22.76
CA ALA A 199 1.25 -3.50 22.65
C ALA A 199 2.73 -3.75 22.98
N GLY A 200 3.03 -4.57 24.00
CA GLY A 200 4.38 -5.00 24.36
C GLY A 200 5.05 -5.82 23.26
N LEU A 201 4.35 -6.77 22.65
CA LEU A 201 4.85 -7.55 21.51
C LEU A 201 5.16 -6.66 20.30
N ILE A 202 4.25 -5.76 19.95
CA ILE A 202 4.45 -4.80 18.86
C ILE A 202 5.67 -3.92 19.15
N PHE A 203 5.82 -3.42 20.38
CA PHE A 203 6.98 -2.64 20.79
C PHE A 203 8.28 -3.41 20.54
N VAL A 204 8.40 -4.63 21.08
CA VAL A 204 9.62 -5.44 20.98
C VAL A 204 9.97 -5.76 19.52
N PHE A 205 9.01 -6.29 18.75
CA PHE A 205 9.27 -6.65 17.36
C PHE A 205 9.57 -5.41 16.50
N SER A 206 8.82 -4.32 16.68
CA SER A 206 9.06 -3.10 15.92
C SER A 206 10.42 -2.47 16.26
N ALA A 207 10.79 -2.45 17.53
CA ALA A 207 12.11 -1.96 17.94
C ALA A 207 13.23 -2.80 17.32
N MET A 208 13.15 -4.14 17.39
CA MET A 208 14.18 -5.02 16.82
C MET A 208 14.45 -4.78 15.33
N VAL A 209 13.39 -4.55 14.54
CA VAL A 209 13.52 -4.38 13.09
C VAL A 209 13.79 -2.93 12.71
N ILE A 210 13.06 -1.96 13.26
CA ILE A 210 13.14 -0.54 12.90
C ILE A 210 14.49 0.07 13.32
N PHE A 211 15.02 -0.26 14.50
CA PHE A 211 16.33 0.22 14.90
C PHE A 211 17.48 -0.36 14.07
N GLY A 212 17.28 -1.49 13.38
CA GLY A 212 18.20 -2.02 12.38
C GLY A 212 18.23 -1.26 11.05
N GLY A 213 17.30 -0.32 10.86
CA GLY A 213 17.21 0.54 9.68
C GLY A 213 16.71 -0.16 8.40
N ILE A 214 16.73 0.58 7.29
CA ILE A 214 16.11 0.16 6.01
C ILE A 214 16.64 -1.18 5.48
N ARG A 215 17.92 -1.50 5.68
CA ARG A 215 18.50 -2.78 5.23
C ARG A 215 17.95 -3.97 6.00
N THR A 216 17.68 -3.79 7.29
CA THR A 216 17.05 -4.83 8.12
C THR A 216 15.59 -5.01 7.72
N VAL A 217 14.84 -3.93 7.51
CA VAL A 217 13.48 -4.00 6.98
C VAL A 217 13.47 -4.72 5.63
N ALA A 218 14.34 -4.35 4.69
CA ALA A 218 14.43 -4.98 3.38
C ALA A 218 14.65 -6.50 3.47
N ARG A 219 15.52 -6.94 4.38
CA ARG A 219 15.83 -8.36 4.60
C ARG A 219 14.65 -9.11 5.22
N VAL A 220 13.97 -8.51 6.18
CA VAL A 220 12.80 -9.12 6.84
C VAL A 220 11.63 -9.23 5.87
N THR A 221 11.31 -8.15 5.15
CA THR A 221 10.18 -8.11 4.20
C THR A 221 10.41 -9.00 2.98
N GLU A 222 11.66 -9.21 2.55
CA GLU A 222 12.01 -10.10 1.42
C GLU A 222 11.46 -11.52 1.58
N TRP A 223 11.42 -12.02 2.81
CA TRP A 223 10.86 -13.33 3.14
C TRP A 223 9.42 -13.24 3.61
N MET A 224 9.12 -12.30 4.47
CA MET A 224 7.83 -12.18 5.13
C MET A 224 6.71 -11.86 4.12
N ALA A 225 6.91 -10.89 3.21
CA ALA A 225 5.86 -10.45 2.29
C ALA A 225 5.39 -11.56 1.31
N PRO A 226 6.28 -12.29 0.61
CA PRO A 226 5.82 -13.37 -0.27
C PRO A 226 5.20 -14.53 0.48
N ILE A 227 5.75 -14.90 1.65
CA ILE A 227 5.22 -16.03 2.44
C ILE A 227 3.80 -15.72 2.91
N MET A 228 3.57 -14.55 3.55
CA MET A 228 2.25 -14.19 4.05
C MET A 228 1.22 -14.08 2.93
N ALA A 229 1.57 -13.45 1.79
CA ALA A 229 0.69 -13.33 0.64
C ALA A 229 0.32 -14.72 0.07
N THR A 230 1.31 -15.62 -0.03
CA THR A 230 1.09 -16.98 -0.54
C THR A 230 0.19 -17.79 0.39
N VAL A 231 0.47 -17.78 1.70
CA VAL A 231 -0.35 -18.50 2.70
C VAL A 231 -1.79 -18.00 2.67
N TYR A 232 -1.98 -16.67 2.63
CA TYR A 232 -3.30 -16.07 2.56
C TYR A 232 -4.06 -16.49 1.29
N VAL A 233 -3.42 -16.35 0.13
CA VAL A 233 -4.02 -16.72 -1.16
C VAL A 233 -4.35 -18.21 -1.24
N ILE A 234 -3.49 -19.10 -0.72
CA ILE A 234 -3.76 -20.55 -0.68
C ILE A 234 -5.00 -20.83 0.18
N MET A 235 -5.06 -20.26 1.38
CA MET A 235 -6.19 -20.45 2.29
C MET A 235 -7.51 -20.03 1.63
N VAL A 236 -7.52 -18.84 1.01
CA VAL A 236 -8.71 -18.34 0.31
C VAL A 236 -9.04 -19.18 -0.93
N ALA A 237 -8.02 -19.62 -1.68
CA ALA A 237 -8.23 -20.50 -2.83
C ALA A 237 -8.91 -21.81 -2.43
N ILE A 238 -8.57 -22.37 -1.26
CA ILE A 238 -9.25 -23.56 -0.73
C ILE A 238 -10.75 -23.27 -0.53
N VAL A 239 -11.11 -22.17 0.12
CA VAL A 239 -12.52 -21.78 0.32
C VAL A 239 -13.23 -21.61 -1.01
N CYS A 240 -12.63 -20.91 -1.97
CA CYS A 240 -13.20 -20.69 -3.30
C CYS A 240 -13.40 -22.01 -4.08
N LEU A 241 -12.43 -22.94 -3.98
CA LEU A 241 -12.54 -24.26 -4.63
C LEU A 241 -13.64 -25.12 -4.01
N MET A 242 -13.79 -25.09 -2.68
CA MET A 242 -14.88 -25.79 -2.00
C MET A 242 -16.25 -25.24 -2.40
N ASN A 243 -16.34 -23.97 -2.74
CA ASN A 243 -17.55 -23.25 -3.06
C ASN A 243 -17.61 -22.80 -4.53
N ILE A 244 -17.00 -23.56 -5.44
CA ILE A 244 -16.85 -23.16 -6.87
C ILE A 244 -18.20 -22.90 -7.57
N THR A 245 -19.26 -23.55 -7.13
CA THR A 245 -20.62 -23.35 -7.66
C THR A 245 -21.20 -21.97 -7.35
N GLN A 246 -20.75 -21.33 -6.28
CA GLN A 246 -21.20 -20.00 -5.87
C GLN A 246 -20.41 -18.87 -6.59
N PHE A 247 -19.32 -19.20 -7.29
CA PHE A 247 -18.45 -18.21 -7.92
C PHE A 247 -19.21 -17.28 -8.89
N GLY A 248 -20.08 -17.84 -9.73
CA GLY A 248 -20.91 -17.07 -10.66
C GLY A 248 -21.91 -16.15 -9.96
N THR A 249 -22.51 -16.62 -8.86
CA THR A 249 -23.43 -15.84 -8.04
C THR A 249 -22.73 -14.66 -7.37
N VAL A 250 -21.56 -14.87 -6.78
CA VAL A 250 -20.75 -13.82 -6.15
C VAL A 250 -20.32 -12.77 -7.17
N LEU A 251 -19.84 -13.17 -8.35
CA LEU A 251 -19.55 -12.23 -9.43
C LEU A 251 -20.80 -11.43 -9.84
N GLY A 252 -21.94 -12.09 -10.00
CA GLY A 252 -23.22 -11.44 -10.29
C GLY A 252 -23.57 -10.38 -9.24
N GLN A 253 -23.45 -10.70 -7.96
CA GLN A 253 -23.68 -9.74 -6.86
C GLN A 253 -22.75 -8.52 -6.94
N ILE A 254 -21.45 -8.72 -7.22
CA ILE A 254 -20.48 -7.62 -7.35
C ILE A 254 -20.88 -6.69 -8.50
N PHE A 255 -21.18 -7.23 -9.68
CA PHE A 255 -21.53 -6.40 -10.85
C PHE A 255 -22.89 -5.74 -10.72
N THR A 256 -23.92 -6.43 -10.26
CA THR A 256 -25.27 -5.86 -10.12
C THR A 256 -25.29 -4.78 -9.04
N SER A 257 -24.66 -5.00 -7.90
CA SER A 257 -24.57 -4.03 -6.80
C SER A 257 -23.76 -2.79 -7.17
N ALA A 258 -22.76 -2.91 -8.06
CA ALA A 258 -21.91 -1.79 -8.46
C ALA A 258 -22.65 -0.67 -9.19
N PHE A 259 -23.80 -0.99 -9.81
CA PHE A 259 -24.60 -0.07 -10.62
C PHE A 259 -26.05 0.03 -10.15
N SER A 260 -26.41 -0.59 -9.02
CA SER A 260 -27.75 -0.49 -8.44
C SER A 260 -27.96 0.86 -7.77
N ALA A 261 -29.08 1.50 -8.08
CA ALA A 261 -29.53 2.71 -7.39
C ALA A 261 -30.16 2.40 -6.02
N ASP A 262 -30.58 1.14 -5.79
CA ASP A 262 -31.22 0.73 -4.54
C ASP A 262 -30.21 0.62 -3.40
N ALA A 263 -30.50 1.30 -2.29
CA ALA A 263 -29.64 1.37 -1.12
C ALA A 263 -29.52 0.02 -0.38
N THR A 264 -30.24 -0.99 -0.78
CA THR A 264 -30.37 -2.26 -0.05
C THR A 264 -30.27 -3.46 -0.98
N VAL A 265 -29.04 -3.78 -1.41
CA VAL A 265 -28.77 -5.13 -1.90
C VAL A 265 -28.20 -5.92 -0.74
N GLY A 266 -29.00 -6.84 -0.19
CA GLY A 266 -28.55 -7.77 0.86
C GLY A 266 -28.34 -7.16 2.23
N GLY A 267 -29.10 -6.13 2.64
CA GLY A 267 -29.05 -5.58 4.01
C GLY A 267 -27.83 -4.71 4.32
N LEU A 268 -26.83 -4.64 3.43
CA LEU A 268 -25.70 -3.71 3.52
C LEU A 268 -26.07 -2.43 2.77
N GLY A 269 -26.24 -1.31 3.48
CA GLY A 269 -26.63 -0.01 2.91
C GLY A 269 -25.61 0.47 1.86
N GLY A 270 -25.93 0.32 0.57
CA GLY A 270 -25.00 0.72 -0.45
C GLY A 270 -25.65 0.99 -1.79
N GLY A 271 -25.99 2.25 -2.08
CA GLY A 271 -26.21 2.67 -3.47
C GLY A 271 -24.88 2.80 -4.21
N ILE A 272 -24.94 3.02 -5.53
CA ILE A 272 -23.76 3.23 -6.40
C ILE A 272 -22.75 4.24 -5.80
N ILE A 273 -23.22 5.29 -5.13
CA ILE A 273 -22.36 6.32 -4.52
C ILE A 273 -21.58 5.74 -3.34
N ALA A 274 -22.25 5.01 -2.43
CA ALA A 274 -21.60 4.38 -1.30
C ALA A 274 -20.59 3.31 -1.75
N ALA A 275 -20.95 2.50 -2.75
CA ALA A 275 -20.07 1.52 -3.37
C ALA A 275 -18.82 2.19 -3.96
N MET A 276 -18.99 3.28 -4.70
CA MET A 276 -17.91 4.03 -5.33
C MET A 276 -16.98 4.70 -4.29
N ILE A 277 -17.54 5.35 -3.27
CA ILE A 277 -16.76 6.00 -2.21
C ILE A 277 -15.95 4.95 -1.43
N ASN A 278 -16.62 3.92 -0.91
CA ASN A 278 -15.97 2.92 -0.08
C ASN A 278 -15.01 2.04 -0.89
N GLY A 279 -15.37 1.66 -2.10
CA GLY A 279 -14.47 0.95 -3.00
C GLY A 279 -13.21 1.74 -3.33
N THR A 280 -13.33 3.05 -3.57
CA THR A 280 -12.18 3.91 -3.83
C THR A 280 -11.32 4.11 -2.58
N LYS A 281 -11.91 4.44 -1.43
CA LYS A 281 -11.18 4.59 -0.16
C LYS A 281 -10.39 3.33 0.19
N ARG A 282 -11.06 2.20 0.19
CA ARG A 282 -10.44 0.93 0.60
C ARG A 282 -9.50 0.37 -0.46
N GLY A 283 -9.80 0.58 -1.75
CA GLY A 283 -8.88 0.27 -2.84
C GLY A 283 -7.56 1.07 -2.74
N LEU A 284 -7.64 2.38 -2.56
CA LEU A 284 -6.48 3.26 -2.38
C LEU A 284 -5.69 2.92 -1.11
N PHE A 285 -6.38 2.62 0.00
CA PHE A 285 -5.74 2.20 1.25
C PHE A 285 -4.98 0.89 1.10
N SER A 286 -5.50 -0.06 0.32
CA SER A 286 -4.84 -1.35 0.07
C SER A 286 -3.65 -1.20 -0.87
N ASN A 287 -3.87 -0.70 -2.09
CA ASN A 287 -2.85 -0.75 -3.15
C ASN A 287 -1.87 0.44 -3.16
N GLU A 288 -2.13 1.51 -2.42
CA GLU A 288 -1.31 2.72 -2.33
C GLU A 288 -1.01 3.41 -3.67
N ALA A 289 -1.68 3.04 -4.77
CA ALA A 289 -1.38 3.55 -6.10
C ALA A 289 -1.85 5.00 -6.28
N GLY A 290 -0.94 5.88 -6.64
CA GLY A 290 -1.20 7.33 -6.73
C GLY A 290 -1.01 8.07 -5.41
N GLN A 291 -0.84 7.37 -4.29
CA GLN A 291 -0.67 7.97 -2.96
C GLN A 291 0.74 8.54 -2.74
N GLY A 292 1.74 8.01 -3.44
CA GLY A 292 3.12 8.46 -3.31
C GLY A 292 3.90 7.82 -2.16
N THR A 293 3.38 6.78 -1.52
CA THR A 293 4.04 6.02 -0.44
C THR A 293 5.01 4.98 -1.01
N ALA A 294 4.53 4.06 -1.82
CA ALA A 294 5.32 2.99 -2.44
C ALA A 294 6.55 3.48 -3.24
N PRO A 295 6.54 4.63 -3.93
CA PRO A 295 7.73 5.18 -4.59
C PRO A 295 8.93 5.40 -3.67
N ASN A 296 8.71 5.63 -2.36
CA ASN A 296 9.81 5.78 -1.39
C ASN A 296 10.61 4.47 -1.24
N ALA A 297 9.94 3.33 -1.21
CA ALA A 297 10.61 2.02 -1.25
C ALA A 297 11.19 1.73 -2.63
N ALA A 298 10.42 1.98 -3.70
CA ALA A 298 10.85 1.74 -5.06
C ALA A 298 12.17 2.43 -5.42
N ALA A 299 12.41 3.65 -4.90
CA ALA A 299 13.63 4.41 -5.12
C ALA A 299 14.89 3.76 -4.54
N THR A 300 14.74 2.93 -3.50
CA THR A 300 15.89 2.31 -2.82
C THR A 300 16.58 1.24 -3.65
N ALA A 301 15.93 0.74 -4.69
CA ALA A 301 16.45 -0.33 -5.52
C ALA A 301 17.69 0.08 -6.32
N THR A 302 18.66 -0.83 -6.36
CA THR A 302 19.80 -0.78 -7.28
C THR A 302 19.42 -1.56 -8.55
N LEU A 303 19.38 -0.87 -9.69
CA LEU A 303 18.98 -1.46 -10.98
C LEU A 303 19.55 -0.70 -12.16
N SER A 304 19.51 -1.31 -13.34
CA SER A 304 20.08 -0.77 -14.58
C SER A 304 19.18 0.26 -15.29
N HIS A 305 17.85 0.17 -15.11
CA HIS A 305 16.89 1.03 -15.82
C HIS A 305 15.66 1.35 -14.96
N PRO A 306 15.25 2.64 -14.80
CA PRO A 306 14.13 3.07 -13.95
C PRO A 306 12.81 2.35 -14.24
N VAL A 307 12.50 2.09 -15.50
CA VAL A 307 11.26 1.42 -15.95
C VAL A 307 11.08 0.03 -15.33
N ARG A 308 12.17 -0.68 -15.03
CA ARG A 308 12.08 -2.00 -14.39
C ARG A 308 11.34 -1.93 -13.05
N GLN A 309 11.62 -0.88 -12.25
CA GLN A 309 10.93 -0.72 -10.98
C GLN A 309 9.47 -0.27 -11.19
N GLY A 310 9.20 0.53 -12.21
CA GLY A 310 7.83 0.86 -12.61
C GLY A 310 7.00 -0.37 -12.94
N LEU A 311 7.55 -1.31 -13.74
CA LEU A 311 6.90 -2.57 -14.08
C LEU A 311 6.63 -3.43 -12.85
N ILE A 312 7.61 -3.56 -11.96
CA ILE A 312 7.52 -4.34 -10.72
C ILE A 312 6.41 -3.78 -9.80
N GLN A 313 6.37 -2.46 -9.60
CA GLN A 313 5.40 -1.82 -8.72
C GLN A 313 3.98 -1.84 -9.29
N SER A 314 3.85 -1.74 -10.61
CA SER A 314 2.56 -1.91 -11.29
C SER A 314 1.98 -3.32 -11.08
N LEU A 315 2.80 -4.37 -11.19
CA LEU A 315 2.38 -5.73 -10.86
C LEU A 315 1.98 -5.88 -9.38
N GLY A 316 2.65 -5.15 -8.49
CA GLY A 316 2.31 -5.14 -7.07
C GLY A 316 0.88 -4.70 -6.79
N VAL A 317 0.37 -3.69 -7.50
CA VAL A 317 -1.04 -3.24 -7.42
C VAL A 317 -2.00 -4.33 -7.89
N PHE A 318 -1.65 -5.03 -8.99
CA PHE A 318 -2.45 -6.16 -9.47
C PHE A 318 -2.54 -7.27 -8.43
N ILE A 319 -1.39 -7.69 -7.89
CA ILE A 319 -1.34 -8.76 -6.88
C ILE A 319 -2.15 -8.36 -5.64
N ASP A 320 -1.96 -7.14 -5.14
CA ASP A 320 -2.64 -6.66 -3.94
C ASP A 320 -4.16 -6.66 -4.11
N THR A 321 -4.66 -5.94 -5.10
CA THR A 321 -6.10 -5.66 -5.16
C THR A 321 -6.85 -6.67 -6.04
N ILE A 322 -6.34 -6.98 -7.25
CA ILE A 322 -7.06 -7.89 -8.15
C ILE A 322 -6.97 -9.33 -7.66
N VAL A 323 -5.87 -9.73 -7.00
CA VAL A 323 -5.75 -11.10 -6.48
C VAL A 323 -6.17 -11.16 -5.02
N VAL A 324 -5.47 -10.46 -4.11
CA VAL A 324 -5.64 -10.63 -2.66
C VAL A 324 -6.96 -10.05 -2.15
N CYS A 325 -7.32 -8.79 -2.51
CA CYS A 325 -8.58 -8.20 -2.07
C CYS A 325 -9.80 -8.93 -2.67
N THR A 326 -9.72 -9.34 -3.95
CA THR A 326 -10.81 -10.13 -4.56
C THR A 326 -10.99 -11.45 -3.83
N ALA A 327 -9.89 -12.11 -3.49
CA ALA A 327 -9.90 -13.34 -2.73
C ALA A 327 -10.62 -13.18 -1.38
N THR A 328 -10.30 -12.12 -0.63
CA THR A 328 -10.99 -11.79 0.64
C THR A 328 -12.48 -11.55 0.43
N ALA A 329 -12.84 -10.75 -0.59
CA ALA A 329 -14.22 -10.43 -0.90
C ALA A 329 -15.04 -11.69 -1.21
N PHE A 330 -14.47 -12.62 -1.98
CA PHE A 330 -15.12 -13.89 -2.28
C PHE A 330 -15.40 -14.72 -1.03
N VAL A 331 -14.44 -14.85 -0.11
CA VAL A 331 -14.66 -15.58 1.16
C VAL A 331 -15.80 -14.97 1.96
N ILE A 332 -15.83 -13.64 2.08
CA ILE A 332 -16.89 -12.96 2.84
C ILE A 332 -18.26 -13.14 2.17
N LEU A 333 -18.33 -12.98 0.85
CA LEU A 333 -19.59 -13.10 0.12
C LEU A 333 -20.10 -14.55 0.06
N ILE A 334 -19.22 -15.55 -0.04
CA ILE A 334 -19.55 -16.97 0.03
C ILE A 334 -20.13 -17.34 1.40
N ALA A 335 -19.53 -16.82 2.50
CA ALA A 335 -20.02 -17.09 3.86
C ALA A 335 -21.47 -16.60 4.08
N GLY A 336 -21.95 -15.70 3.24
CA GLY A 336 -23.36 -15.30 3.16
C GLY A 336 -23.79 -14.28 4.19
N GLU A 337 -25.03 -13.82 4.03
CA GLU A 337 -25.64 -12.73 4.83
C GLU A 337 -25.72 -13.04 6.32
N GLN A 338 -25.88 -14.29 6.68
CA GLN A 338 -25.87 -14.75 8.06
C GLN A 338 -24.59 -14.46 8.82
N VAL A 339 -23.46 -14.36 8.10
CA VAL A 339 -22.17 -14.03 8.70
C VAL A 339 -21.96 -12.53 8.75
N TRP A 340 -22.14 -11.82 7.63
CA TRP A 340 -21.82 -10.39 7.57
C TRP A 340 -22.96 -9.46 8.03
N GLY A 341 -24.19 -9.97 8.21
CA GLY A 341 -25.33 -9.26 8.82
C GLY A 341 -25.46 -9.46 10.32
N GLY A 342 -24.56 -10.17 10.99
CA GLY A 342 -24.62 -10.44 12.43
C GLY A 342 -24.42 -9.18 13.28
N ALA A 343 -25.07 -9.11 14.45
CA ALA A 343 -25.08 -7.94 15.34
C ALA A 343 -23.68 -7.57 15.88
N ASP A 344 -22.79 -8.55 16.07
CA ASP A 344 -21.43 -8.36 16.61
C ASP A 344 -20.34 -8.30 15.53
N VAL A 345 -20.76 -8.19 14.26
CA VAL A 345 -19.83 -8.15 13.12
C VAL A 345 -19.36 -6.74 12.87
N ASN A 346 -18.05 -6.59 12.68
CA ASN A 346 -17.39 -5.35 12.33
C ASN A 346 -16.23 -5.63 11.35
N PRO A 347 -15.63 -4.61 10.72
CA PRO A 347 -14.55 -4.82 9.75
C PRO A 347 -13.35 -5.60 10.29
N SER A 348 -13.11 -5.57 11.61
CA SER A 348 -11.94 -6.23 12.21
C SER A 348 -12.10 -7.73 12.41
N ASN A 349 -13.34 -8.25 12.47
CA ASN A 349 -13.59 -9.67 12.70
C ASN A 349 -14.26 -10.38 11.51
N LEU A 350 -14.90 -9.65 10.59
CA LEU A 350 -15.71 -10.22 9.51
C LEU A 350 -14.97 -11.27 8.68
N THR A 351 -13.75 -10.96 8.22
CA THR A 351 -12.98 -11.91 7.40
C THR A 351 -12.64 -13.19 8.19
N THR A 352 -12.28 -13.04 9.48
CA THR A 352 -11.96 -14.19 10.34
C THR A 352 -13.20 -15.05 10.56
N LEU A 353 -14.36 -14.42 10.79
CA LEU A 353 -15.63 -15.13 10.95
C LEU A 353 -16.04 -15.84 9.66
N ALA A 354 -15.87 -15.19 8.50
CA ALA A 354 -16.16 -15.79 7.19
C ALA A 354 -15.30 -17.03 6.92
N VAL A 355 -13.99 -16.95 7.19
CA VAL A 355 -13.08 -18.10 7.06
C VAL A 355 -13.44 -19.22 8.06
N ALA A 356 -13.78 -18.85 9.30
CA ALA A 356 -14.17 -19.82 10.32
C ALA A 356 -15.49 -20.51 10.01
N ASN A 357 -16.43 -19.81 9.35
CA ASN A 357 -17.68 -20.41 8.87
C ASN A 357 -17.43 -21.50 7.82
N GLU A 358 -16.49 -21.28 6.90
CA GLU A 358 -16.21 -22.16 5.78
C GLU A 358 -15.27 -23.32 6.15
N LEU A 359 -14.24 -23.05 6.93
CA LEU A 359 -13.17 -24.03 7.25
C LEU A 359 -13.21 -24.53 8.70
N GLY A 360 -14.06 -23.97 9.53
CA GLY A 360 -14.22 -24.32 10.94
C GLY A 360 -13.46 -23.39 11.91
N ALA A 361 -13.89 -23.42 13.17
CA ALA A 361 -13.41 -22.52 14.23
C ALA A 361 -11.90 -22.65 14.53
N TRP A 362 -11.25 -23.75 14.17
CA TRP A 362 -9.81 -23.92 14.32
C TRP A 362 -8.98 -22.87 13.55
N THR A 363 -9.56 -22.26 12.52
CA THR A 363 -8.90 -21.25 11.69
C THR A 363 -8.78 -19.87 12.36
N VAL A 364 -9.50 -19.61 13.43
CA VAL A 364 -9.49 -18.31 14.13
C VAL A 364 -8.08 -17.93 14.60
N VAL A 365 -7.35 -18.87 15.23
CA VAL A 365 -5.98 -18.62 15.71
C VAL A 365 -4.98 -18.45 14.55
N PRO A 366 -4.93 -19.34 13.55
CA PRO A 366 -4.13 -19.10 12.33
C PRO A 366 -4.42 -17.77 11.63
N MET A 367 -5.70 -17.37 11.53
CA MET A 367 -6.08 -16.09 10.96
C MET A 367 -5.56 -14.92 11.77
N ALA A 368 -5.67 -14.96 13.09
CA ALA A 368 -5.16 -13.92 13.97
C ALA A 368 -3.63 -13.77 13.85
N ILE A 369 -2.89 -14.86 13.74
CA ILE A 369 -1.44 -14.85 13.48
C ILE A 369 -1.14 -14.26 12.11
N LEU A 370 -1.89 -14.66 11.09
CA LEU A 370 -1.70 -14.16 9.73
C LEU A 370 -1.97 -12.64 9.65
N ILE A 371 -3.05 -12.15 10.26
CA ILE A 371 -3.38 -10.72 10.34
C ILE A 371 -2.31 -9.96 11.12
N PHE A 372 -1.77 -10.53 12.20
CA PHE A 372 -0.64 -9.97 12.91
C PHE A 372 0.55 -9.76 11.97
N VAL A 373 0.95 -10.78 11.21
CA VAL A 373 2.09 -10.71 10.29
C VAL A 373 1.84 -9.70 9.17
N LEU A 374 0.62 -9.69 8.59
CA LEU A 374 0.22 -8.74 7.54
C LEU A 374 0.29 -7.28 8.04
N ALA A 375 -0.31 -6.99 9.18
CA ALA A 375 -0.30 -5.64 9.75
C ALA A 375 1.10 -5.21 10.21
N TYR A 376 1.83 -6.10 10.86
CA TYR A 376 3.19 -5.84 11.30
C TYR A 376 4.14 -5.53 10.13
N SER A 377 3.99 -6.23 9.00
CA SER A 377 4.77 -5.95 7.79
C SER A 377 4.55 -4.52 7.28
N SER A 378 3.31 -4.03 7.37
CA SER A 378 3.00 -2.65 6.98
C SER A 378 3.58 -1.62 7.95
N ILE A 379 3.65 -1.91 9.26
CA ILE A 379 4.31 -1.05 10.25
C ILE A 379 5.78 -0.81 9.89
N ILE A 380 6.53 -1.89 9.63
CA ILE A 380 7.96 -1.77 9.31
C ILE A 380 8.21 -1.14 7.93
N ALA A 381 7.29 -1.32 6.97
CA ALA A 381 7.36 -0.65 5.67
C ALA A 381 7.06 0.86 5.77
N ALA A 382 6.06 1.25 6.58
CA ALA A 382 5.71 2.65 6.83
C ALA A 382 6.88 3.43 7.47
N TYR A 383 7.70 2.78 8.30
CA TYR A 383 8.95 3.37 8.78
C TYR A 383 9.89 3.75 7.62
N VAL A 384 10.05 2.89 6.60
CA VAL A 384 10.92 3.20 5.45
C VAL A 384 10.44 4.43 4.69
N TYR A 385 9.14 4.60 4.55
CA TYR A 385 8.54 5.77 3.90
C TYR A 385 8.81 7.05 4.71
N SER A 386 8.65 6.97 6.03
CA SER A 386 8.92 8.09 6.95
C SER A 386 10.41 8.45 7.02
N ASP A 387 11.31 7.47 7.11
CA ASP A 387 12.75 7.67 7.13
C ASP A 387 13.26 8.32 5.84
N THR A 388 12.73 7.90 4.70
CA THR A 388 13.07 8.47 3.40
C THR A 388 12.69 9.96 3.32
N ASN A 389 11.50 10.33 3.80
CA ASN A 389 11.03 11.72 3.77
C ASN A 389 11.68 12.58 4.87
N MET A 390 11.98 12.01 6.03
CA MET A 390 12.75 12.70 7.07
C MET A 390 14.18 13.01 6.59
N SER A 391 14.82 12.04 5.91
CA SER A 391 16.11 12.25 5.26
C SER A 391 16.05 13.30 4.14
N PHE A 392 14.92 13.46 3.47
CA PHE A 392 14.72 14.51 2.48
C PHE A 392 14.75 15.92 3.11
N VAL A 393 14.09 16.09 4.26
CA VAL A 393 13.98 17.39 4.96
C VAL A 393 15.27 17.77 5.65
N PHE A 394 15.88 16.84 6.38
CA PHE A 394 17.01 17.09 7.29
C PHE A 394 18.35 16.50 6.81
N GLY A 395 18.38 15.91 5.61
CA GLY A 395 19.58 15.25 5.09
C GLY A 395 19.94 14.00 5.88
N ASP A 396 21.25 13.72 5.95
CA ASP A 396 21.79 12.53 6.64
C ASP A 396 21.99 12.75 8.16
N ALA A 397 21.18 13.62 8.77
CA ALA A 397 21.29 13.93 10.19
C ALA A 397 20.90 12.72 11.06
N ARG A 398 21.80 12.23 11.88
CA ARG A 398 21.57 11.06 12.74
C ARG A 398 20.39 11.22 13.67
N TRP A 399 20.21 12.42 14.26
CA TRP A 399 19.10 12.69 15.16
C TRP A 399 17.74 12.52 14.44
N ALA A 400 17.63 12.94 13.19
CA ALA A 400 16.41 12.85 12.41
C ALA A 400 16.00 11.38 12.18
N SER A 401 16.94 10.51 11.79
CA SER A 401 16.70 9.08 11.65
C SER A 401 16.34 8.40 12.99
N TRP A 402 16.98 8.81 14.10
CA TRP A 402 16.63 8.31 15.43
C TRP A 402 15.23 8.75 15.86
N THR A 403 14.86 10.01 15.62
CA THR A 403 13.52 10.54 15.93
C THR A 403 12.44 9.74 15.20
N VAL A 404 12.61 9.48 13.89
CA VAL A 404 11.62 8.67 13.13
C VAL A 404 11.49 7.27 13.71
N ARG A 405 12.58 6.60 14.06
CA ARG A 405 12.53 5.27 14.67
C ARG A 405 11.75 5.27 15.98
N VAL A 406 12.06 6.22 16.86
CA VAL A 406 11.36 6.35 18.15
C VAL A 406 9.89 6.67 17.95
N VAL A 407 9.56 7.62 17.06
CA VAL A 407 8.17 7.99 16.76
C VAL A 407 7.40 6.81 16.19
N CYS A 408 7.95 6.09 15.20
CA CYS A 408 7.26 4.93 14.62
C CYS A 408 7.01 3.82 15.64
N VAL A 409 8.02 3.48 16.48
CA VAL A 409 7.84 2.45 17.51
C VAL A 409 6.84 2.89 18.58
N ALA A 410 6.90 4.16 19.02
CA ALA A 410 5.94 4.71 19.97
C ALA A 410 4.51 4.72 19.39
N SER A 411 4.34 5.18 18.14
CA SER A 411 3.05 5.21 17.46
C SER A 411 2.46 3.81 17.26
N ALA A 412 3.30 2.82 16.92
CA ALA A 412 2.88 1.43 16.85
C ALA A 412 2.40 0.90 18.20
N THR A 413 3.10 1.22 19.27
CA THR A 413 2.76 0.78 20.63
C THR A 413 1.48 1.44 21.14
N ILE A 414 1.39 2.77 21.01
CA ILE A 414 0.23 3.56 21.44
C ILE A 414 -0.99 3.24 20.60
N GLY A 415 -0.82 3.06 19.28
CA GLY A 415 -1.90 2.72 18.35
C GLY A 415 -2.66 1.46 18.75
N ALA A 416 -1.99 0.47 19.33
CA ALA A 416 -2.64 -0.73 19.86
C ALA A 416 -3.61 -0.46 21.02
N LEU A 417 -3.51 0.70 21.65
CA LEU A 417 -4.32 1.12 22.81
C LEU A 417 -5.41 2.15 22.46
N LEU A 418 -5.41 2.68 21.22
CA LEU A 418 -6.38 3.68 20.76
C LEU A 418 -7.72 3.04 20.33
N THR A 419 -8.76 3.89 20.24
CA THR A 419 -10.06 3.49 19.67
C THR A 419 -10.01 3.52 18.13
N LEU A 420 -10.74 2.62 17.48
CA LEU A 420 -10.67 2.35 16.04
C LEU A 420 -11.09 3.57 15.18
N ASP A 421 -12.22 4.21 15.53
CA ASP A 421 -12.87 5.19 14.65
C ASP A 421 -12.03 6.45 14.38
N VAL A 422 -11.41 7.01 15.42
CA VAL A 422 -10.56 8.22 15.32
C VAL A 422 -9.37 7.98 14.40
N VAL A 423 -8.78 6.78 14.47
CA VAL A 423 -7.56 6.46 13.72
C VAL A 423 -7.87 6.25 12.24
N TRP A 424 -9.01 5.61 11.91
CA TRP A 424 -9.39 5.33 10.52
C TRP A 424 -9.82 6.59 9.75
N ASN A 425 -10.56 7.50 10.36
CA ASN A 425 -10.97 8.74 9.68
C ASN A 425 -9.77 9.65 9.39
N ALA A 426 -8.82 9.74 10.33
CA ALA A 426 -7.58 10.50 10.13
C ALA A 426 -6.75 9.95 8.96
N VAL A 427 -6.70 8.62 8.79
CA VAL A 427 -6.00 7.99 7.67
C VAL A 427 -6.62 8.37 6.34
N ASP A 428 -7.95 8.32 6.20
CA ASP A 428 -8.63 8.62 4.94
C ASP A 428 -8.35 10.04 4.46
N ILE A 429 -8.37 11.03 5.39
CA ILE A 429 -8.05 12.44 5.06
C ILE A 429 -6.58 12.60 4.67
N ALA A 430 -5.66 12.06 5.47
CA ALA A 430 -4.22 12.19 5.21
C ALA A 430 -3.82 11.56 3.88
N MET A 431 -4.36 10.39 3.56
CA MET A 431 -4.14 9.71 2.29
C MET A 431 -4.70 10.48 1.10
N ALA A 432 -5.89 11.07 1.24
CA ALA A 432 -6.48 11.89 0.19
C ALA A 432 -5.58 13.08 -0.18
N VAL A 433 -5.07 13.80 0.82
CA VAL A 433 -4.17 14.95 0.61
C VAL A 433 -2.86 14.53 -0.07
N MET A 434 -2.26 13.43 0.37
CA MET A 434 -1.05 12.86 -0.25
C MET A 434 -1.31 12.48 -1.70
N THR A 435 -2.41 11.77 -1.96
CA THR A 435 -2.80 11.29 -3.29
C THR A 435 -2.99 12.45 -4.26
N ILE A 436 -3.76 13.46 -3.89
CA ILE A 436 -4.02 14.63 -4.76
C ILE A 436 -2.70 15.33 -5.09
N THR A 437 -1.87 15.60 -4.09
CA THR A 437 -0.58 16.27 -4.28
C THR A 437 0.34 15.48 -5.22
N ASN A 438 0.39 14.17 -5.04
CA ASN A 438 1.23 13.29 -5.84
C ASN A 438 0.73 13.15 -7.28
N LEU A 439 -0.57 12.94 -7.48
CA LEU A 439 -1.16 12.80 -8.82
C LEU A 439 -0.94 14.06 -9.68
N VAL A 440 -1.03 15.26 -9.08
CA VAL A 440 -0.66 16.51 -9.74
C VAL A 440 0.80 16.45 -10.22
N ALA A 441 1.72 16.03 -9.35
CA ALA A 441 3.12 15.91 -9.72
C ALA A 441 3.36 14.89 -10.85
N LEU A 442 2.62 13.78 -10.86
CA LEU A 442 2.72 12.77 -11.93
C LEU A 442 2.35 13.34 -13.30
N VAL A 443 1.28 14.14 -13.37
CA VAL A 443 0.86 14.79 -14.63
C VAL A 443 1.95 15.72 -15.16
N PHE A 444 2.50 16.57 -14.30
CA PHE A 444 3.57 17.51 -14.70
C PHE A 444 4.86 16.78 -15.14
N LEU A 445 5.16 15.66 -14.52
CA LEU A 445 6.39 14.89 -14.77
C LEU A 445 6.21 13.71 -15.75
N ALA A 446 5.01 13.53 -16.30
CA ALA A 446 4.70 12.39 -17.17
C ALA A 446 5.67 12.23 -18.34
N ARG A 447 6.15 13.34 -18.93
CA ARG A 447 7.11 13.32 -20.06
C ARG A 447 8.42 12.64 -19.72
N TRP A 448 8.89 12.70 -18.46
CA TRP A 448 10.09 12.02 -18.02
C TRP A 448 9.91 10.49 -18.06
N VAL A 449 8.76 10.02 -17.59
CA VAL A 449 8.43 8.59 -17.60
C VAL A 449 8.25 8.07 -19.02
N LEU A 450 7.52 8.83 -19.86
CA LEU A 450 7.30 8.45 -21.25
C LEU A 450 8.60 8.42 -22.06
N GLY A 451 9.54 9.34 -21.76
CA GLY A 451 10.88 9.31 -22.34
C GLY A 451 11.67 8.08 -21.93
N ALA A 452 11.70 7.77 -20.63
CA ALA A 452 12.35 6.57 -20.11
C ALA A 452 11.71 5.28 -20.63
N LEU A 453 10.37 5.25 -20.80
CA LEU A 453 9.67 4.10 -21.36
C LEU A 453 10.06 3.87 -22.83
N ARG A 454 10.14 4.94 -23.63
CA ARG A 454 10.60 4.86 -25.02
C ARG A 454 12.04 4.37 -25.13
N ASP A 455 12.91 4.83 -24.24
CA ASP A 455 14.31 4.37 -24.14
C ASP A 455 14.36 2.87 -23.84
N TYR A 456 13.64 2.41 -22.81
CA TYR A 456 13.54 1.01 -22.44
C TYR A 456 13.04 0.13 -23.59
N GLU A 457 11.92 0.50 -24.20
CA GLU A 457 11.32 -0.26 -25.31
C GLU A 457 12.19 -0.25 -26.55
N GLY A 458 12.88 0.86 -26.84
CA GLY A 458 13.83 0.95 -27.95
C GLY A 458 14.97 -0.03 -27.79
N GLN A 459 15.59 -0.09 -26.60
CA GLN A 459 16.66 -1.04 -26.29
C GLN A 459 16.16 -2.50 -26.36
N ARG A 460 14.96 -2.79 -25.83
CA ARG A 460 14.37 -4.14 -25.91
C ARG A 460 14.10 -4.58 -27.34
N ARG A 461 13.56 -3.69 -28.19
CA ARG A 461 13.35 -3.97 -29.62
C ARG A 461 14.68 -4.18 -30.37
N GLY A 462 15.75 -3.50 -29.95
CA GLY A 462 17.10 -3.68 -30.43
C GLY A 462 17.79 -4.96 -29.94
N GLY A 463 17.08 -5.85 -29.21
CA GLY A 463 17.63 -7.13 -28.73
C GLY A 463 18.42 -7.04 -27.43
N VAL A 464 18.46 -5.88 -26.76
CA VAL A 464 19.17 -5.72 -25.48
C VAL A 464 18.40 -6.44 -24.37
N ALA A 465 18.98 -7.48 -23.81
CA ALA A 465 18.34 -8.28 -22.75
C ALA A 465 18.16 -7.49 -21.45
N GLU A 466 19.15 -6.68 -21.08
CA GLU A 466 19.13 -5.80 -19.91
C GLU A 466 19.34 -4.34 -20.32
N PRO A 467 18.24 -3.57 -20.55
CA PRO A 467 18.35 -2.15 -20.86
C PRO A 467 19.10 -1.37 -19.79
N VAL A 468 19.95 -0.43 -20.22
CA VAL A 468 20.73 0.44 -19.35
C VAL A 468 20.30 1.88 -19.58
N PHE A 469 19.93 2.57 -18.50
CA PHE A 469 19.49 3.95 -18.56
C PHE A 469 20.66 4.91 -18.37
N VAL A 470 20.73 5.90 -19.26
CA VAL A 470 21.64 7.05 -19.14
C VAL A 470 20.79 8.31 -19.10
N GLY A 471 20.89 9.05 -17.99
CA GLY A 471 20.10 10.27 -17.80
C GLY A 471 20.77 11.54 -18.27
N GLU A 472 22.06 11.47 -18.69
CA GLU A 472 22.82 12.58 -19.20
C GLU A 472 22.75 12.62 -20.74
N LYS A 473 22.37 13.76 -21.30
CA LYS A 473 22.22 13.96 -22.75
C LYS A 473 21.37 12.89 -23.45
N ASN A 474 20.32 12.41 -22.78
CA ASN A 474 19.37 11.47 -23.38
C ASN A 474 18.32 12.24 -24.20
N PRO A 475 18.27 12.07 -25.53
CA PRO A 475 17.39 12.87 -26.41
C PRO A 475 15.89 12.55 -26.19
N LEU A 476 15.57 11.43 -25.52
CA LEU A 476 14.19 11.02 -25.24
C LEU A 476 13.61 11.68 -23.98
N LEU A 477 14.47 12.31 -23.15
CA LEU A 477 14.06 12.96 -21.91
C LEU A 477 13.85 14.46 -22.12
N PRO A 478 13.00 15.13 -21.28
CA PRO A 478 12.80 16.57 -21.33
C PRO A 478 14.04 17.40 -20.97
N GLY A 479 15.09 16.78 -20.48
CA GLY A 479 16.34 17.40 -20.06
C GLY A 479 17.26 16.43 -19.36
N ASP A 480 18.39 16.90 -18.84
CA ASP A 480 19.33 16.07 -18.09
C ASP A 480 18.78 15.69 -16.70
N VAL A 481 18.95 14.42 -16.33
CA VAL A 481 18.59 13.97 -14.97
C VAL A 481 19.55 14.59 -13.95
N PRO A 482 19.05 15.29 -12.92
CA PRO A 482 19.92 15.91 -11.93
C PRO A 482 20.69 14.88 -11.10
N GLY A 483 21.96 15.15 -10.83
CA GLY A 483 22.81 14.32 -9.98
C GLY A 483 23.74 13.36 -10.73
N SER A 484 24.32 12.40 -9.99
CA SER A 484 25.37 11.51 -10.54
C SER A 484 24.93 10.05 -10.72
N VAL A 485 23.71 9.70 -10.32
CA VAL A 485 23.25 8.29 -10.30
C VAL A 485 23.17 7.70 -11.72
N TRP A 486 22.70 8.49 -12.68
CA TRP A 486 22.45 8.07 -14.05
C TRP A 486 23.43 8.67 -15.07
N LYS A 487 24.67 8.99 -14.62
CA LYS A 487 25.72 9.40 -15.53
C LYS A 487 26.33 8.21 -16.28
N ARG A 488 26.88 8.48 -17.47
CA ARG A 488 27.63 7.46 -18.22
C ARG A 488 28.76 6.91 -17.35
N PRO A 489 28.94 5.58 -17.27
CA PRO A 489 30.13 5.03 -16.61
C PRO A 489 31.38 5.65 -17.24
N LYS A 490 32.27 6.19 -16.41
CA LYS A 490 33.59 6.62 -16.92
C LYS A 490 34.23 5.39 -17.52
N GLN A 491 34.54 5.42 -18.82
CA GLN A 491 35.39 4.39 -19.43
C GLN A 491 36.67 4.31 -18.58
N LYS A 492 36.88 3.18 -17.92
CA LYS A 492 38.20 2.90 -17.34
C LYS A 492 39.17 2.99 -18.51
N LYS A 493 40.00 4.02 -18.52
CA LYS A 493 41.19 4.01 -19.42
C LYS A 493 41.92 2.72 -19.11
N LYS A 494 41.96 1.83 -20.11
CA LYS A 494 42.80 0.64 -20.08
C LYS A 494 44.26 1.06 -20.02
#